data_0082dd1299a6e5af56f06537f0b7110b
#
_entry.id   0082dd1299a6e5af56f06537f0b7110b
#
_cell.length_a   1.000
_cell.length_b   1.000
_cell.length_c   1.000
_cell.angle_alpha   90.00
_cell.angle_beta   90.00
_cell.angle_gamma   90.00
#
_symmetry.space_group_name_H-M   'P 1'
#
loop_
_entity.id
_entity.type
_entity.pdbx_description
1 polymer ?
#
loop_
_entity_poly.entity_id
_entity_poly.type
_entity_poly.pdbx_seq_one_letter_code
_entity_poly.pdbx_strand_id
1 'polypeptide(L)'
;MGISQQAIADALGLSRTTVTKILNRDPKYSASEATRELVFRTAEKMGYDFTTIRRPFKREYGRTEINAPCQIELVLDAGEVFDKGEAIARNIGVGGALLGNVNLNRGVLPLKNFILRIRFPALPALANLVGECQVVRLSDSTEAGNPELGVKFINATVSDRKALKDFVDQQAAAQEAAARTAPGSPGGAGSYTQR
;
A
#
# COMPACT_ATOMS: atom_id res chain seq x y z
N MET A 1 17.37 -23.97 -1.99
CA MET A 1 16.60 -22.82 -2.55
C MET A 1 15.14 -23.24 -2.66
N GLY A 2 14.22 -22.48 -2.07
CA GLY A 2 12.80 -22.77 -2.16
C GLY A 2 12.23 -22.44 -3.54
N ILE A 3 11.21 -23.18 -3.98
CA ILE A 3 10.48 -22.91 -5.22
C ILE A 3 9.72 -21.60 -5.11
N SER A 4 9.79 -20.77 -6.16
CA SER A 4 9.08 -19.49 -6.20
C SER A 4 7.66 -19.63 -6.77
N GLN A 5 6.75 -18.72 -6.40
CA GLN A 5 5.41 -18.66 -6.99
C GLN A 5 5.46 -18.36 -8.51
N GLN A 6 6.54 -17.71 -8.99
CA GLN A 6 6.76 -17.51 -10.41
C GLN A 6 7.00 -18.85 -11.13
N ALA A 7 7.84 -19.72 -10.57
CA ALA A 7 8.11 -21.03 -11.17
C ALA A 7 6.83 -21.90 -11.29
N ILE A 8 5.93 -21.81 -10.30
CA ILE A 8 4.63 -22.49 -10.37
C ILE A 8 3.74 -21.86 -11.47
N ALA A 9 3.76 -20.55 -11.59
CA ALA A 9 2.99 -19.82 -12.61
C ALA A 9 3.46 -20.21 -14.02
N ASP A 10 4.77 -20.24 -14.24
CA ASP A 10 5.39 -20.63 -15.51
C ASP A 10 5.07 -22.09 -15.88
N ALA A 11 5.13 -23.00 -14.90
CA ALA A 11 4.79 -24.42 -15.10
C ALA A 11 3.32 -24.67 -15.49
N LEU A 12 2.42 -23.76 -15.11
CA LEU A 12 0.98 -23.89 -15.36
C LEU A 12 0.46 -22.96 -16.47
N GLY A 13 1.31 -22.10 -17.05
CA GLY A 13 0.90 -21.07 -17.99
C GLY A 13 -0.06 -20.04 -17.38
N LEU A 14 0.03 -19.81 -16.08
CA LEU A 14 -0.80 -18.85 -15.35
C LEU A 14 -0.02 -17.58 -15.00
N SER A 15 -0.73 -16.48 -14.72
CA SER A 15 -0.06 -15.30 -14.16
C SER A 15 0.41 -15.56 -12.73
N ARG A 16 1.56 -15.00 -12.34
CA ARG A 16 2.04 -15.03 -10.96
C ARG A 16 0.99 -14.52 -9.97
N THR A 17 0.25 -13.47 -10.36
CA THR A 17 -0.82 -12.90 -9.55
C THR A 17 -1.93 -13.91 -9.28
N THR A 18 -2.32 -14.71 -10.28
CA THR A 18 -3.30 -15.80 -10.16
C THR A 18 -2.83 -16.83 -9.15
N VAL A 19 -1.61 -17.33 -9.31
CA VAL A 19 -1.01 -18.31 -8.39
C VAL A 19 -0.93 -17.77 -6.97
N THR A 20 -0.46 -16.53 -6.81
CA THR A 20 -0.38 -15.87 -5.48
C THR A 20 -1.75 -15.78 -4.80
N LYS A 21 -2.80 -15.38 -5.52
CA LYS A 21 -4.16 -15.27 -4.96
C LYS A 21 -4.73 -16.63 -4.57
N ILE A 22 -4.51 -17.66 -5.38
CA ILE A 22 -4.96 -19.03 -5.11
C ILE A 22 -4.24 -19.60 -3.89
N LEU A 23 -2.91 -19.55 -3.86
CA LEU A 23 -2.12 -20.05 -2.73
C LEU A 23 -2.46 -19.33 -1.43
N ASN A 24 -2.66 -18.02 -1.47
CA ASN A 24 -3.07 -17.22 -0.30
C ASN A 24 -4.56 -17.40 0.05
N ARG A 25 -5.32 -18.20 -0.69
CA ARG A 25 -6.76 -18.42 -0.50
C ARG A 25 -7.52 -17.09 -0.41
N ASP A 26 -7.23 -16.16 -1.33
CA ASP A 26 -7.87 -14.85 -1.38
C ASP A 26 -9.40 -15.01 -1.55
N PRO A 27 -10.23 -14.62 -0.58
CA PRO A 27 -11.67 -14.82 -0.64
C PRO A 27 -12.37 -13.99 -1.74
N LYS A 28 -11.70 -12.92 -2.21
CA LYS A 28 -12.21 -12.05 -3.27
C LYS A 28 -11.85 -12.56 -4.66
N TYR A 29 -10.99 -13.57 -4.76
CA TYR A 29 -10.55 -14.11 -6.04
C TYR A 29 -11.34 -15.36 -6.42
N SER A 30 -12.11 -15.24 -7.49
CA SER A 30 -12.87 -16.35 -8.08
C SER A 30 -11.97 -17.12 -9.06
N ALA A 31 -11.66 -18.37 -8.73
CA ALA A 31 -11.07 -19.35 -9.64
C ALA A 31 -11.88 -20.63 -9.58
N SER A 32 -11.91 -21.38 -10.68
CA SER A 32 -12.57 -22.71 -10.68
C SER A 32 -11.90 -23.64 -9.67
N GLU A 33 -12.66 -24.57 -9.11
CA GLU A 33 -12.12 -25.59 -8.18
C GLU A 33 -10.99 -26.37 -8.83
N ALA A 34 -11.16 -26.76 -10.09
CA ALA A 34 -10.14 -27.45 -10.87
C ALA A 34 -8.83 -26.65 -10.98
N THR A 35 -8.91 -25.33 -11.18
CA THR A 35 -7.73 -24.46 -11.25
C THR A 35 -7.05 -24.34 -9.87
N ARG A 36 -7.84 -24.24 -8.79
CA ARG A 36 -7.31 -24.21 -7.42
C ARG A 36 -6.55 -25.50 -7.10
N GLU A 37 -7.18 -26.63 -7.34
CA GLU A 37 -6.58 -27.96 -7.10
C GLU A 37 -5.30 -28.15 -7.92
N LEU A 38 -5.30 -27.77 -9.20
CA LEU A 38 -4.13 -27.85 -10.05
C LEU A 38 -2.96 -27.04 -9.52
N VAL A 39 -3.21 -25.79 -9.05
CA VAL A 39 -2.16 -24.93 -8.47
C VAL A 39 -1.59 -25.55 -7.19
N PHE A 40 -2.45 -26.03 -6.26
CA PHE A 40 -1.97 -26.63 -5.01
C PHE A 40 -1.19 -27.91 -5.26
N ARG A 41 -1.67 -28.80 -6.13
CA ARG A 41 -0.99 -30.06 -6.49
C ARG A 41 0.37 -29.79 -7.16
N THR A 42 0.44 -28.80 -8.05
CA THR A 42 1.70 -28.43 -8.71
C THR A 42 2.69 -27.82 -7.71
N ALA A 43 2.23 -26.94 -6.83
CA ALA A 43 3.04 -26.36 -5.78
C ALA A 43 3.64 -27.44 -4.86
N GLU A 44 2.83 -28.42 -4.43
CA GLU A 44 3.26 -29.54 -3.60
C GLU A 44 4.28 -30.41 -4.34
N LYS A 45 3.99 -30.80 -5.57
CA LYS A 45 4.88 -31.59 -6.41
C LYS A 45 6.25 -30.94 -6.64
N MET A 46 6.27 -29.61 -6.76
CA MET A 46 7.50 -28.82 -6.92
C MET A 46 8.23 -28.57 -5.60
N GLY A 47 7.68 -28.97 -4.45
CA GLY A 47 8.28 -28.73 -3.14
C GLY A 47 8.17 -27.27 -2.68
N TYR A 48 7.06 -26.60 -3.01
CA TYR A 48 6.81 -25.25 -2.53
C TYR A 48 6.61 -25.24 -1.01
N ASP A 49 7.31 -24.33 -0.34
CA ASP A 49 7.17 -24.17 1.10
C ASP A 49 5.89 -23.39 1.46
N PHE A 50 4.85 -24.13 1.83
CA PHE A 50 3.56 -23.54 2.24
C PHE A 50 3.64 -22.78 3.56
N THR A 51 4.70 -22.89 4.35
CA THR A 51 4.88 -22.10 5.56
C THR A 51 5.16 -20.62 5.24
N THR A 52 5.68 -20.37 4.03
CA THR A 52 5.93 -19.03 3.49
C THR A 52 4.68 -18.35 2.96
N ILE A 53 3.55 -19.06 2.87
CA ILE A 53 2.27 -18.45 2.52
C ILE A 53 1.97 -17.42 3.60
N ARG A 54 2.24 -16.18 3.28
CA ARG A 54 1.79 -15.08 4.12
C ARG A 54 0.27 -15.18 4.18
N ARG A 55 -0.26 -15.47 5.38
CA ARG A 55 -1.68 -15.29 5.65
C ARG A 55 -2.02 -13.92 5.07
N PRO A 56 -3.15 -13.77 4.33
CA PRO A 56 -3.51 -12.47 3.78
C PRO A 56 -3.35 -11.46 4.91
N PHE A 57 -2.40 -10.54 4.74
CA PHE A 57 -2.04 -9.60 5.79
C PHE A 57 -3.29 -8.75 6.00
N LYS A 58 -4.16 -9.20 6.93
CA LYS A 58 -5.32 -8.42 7.34
C LYS A 58 -4.70 -7.20 7.98
N ARG A 59 -4.66 -6.11 7.22
CA ARG A 59 -4.17 -4.84 7.73
C ARG A 59 -4.95 -4.54 8.98
N GLU A 60 -4.26 -4.36 10.08
CA GLU A 60 -4.85 -4.08 11.38
C GLU A 60 -5.69 -2.79 11.34
N TYR A 61 -5.27 -1.87 10.46
CA TYR A 61 -5.92 -0.57 10.31
C TYR A 61 -6.22 -0.27 8.85
N GLY A 62 -7.34 0.43 8.61
CA GLY A 62 -7.70 1.00 7.32
C GLY A 62 -6.63 2.00 6.83
N ARG A 63 -6.67 2.28 5.55
CA ARG A 63 -5.93 3.38 4.94
C ARG A 63 -6.91 4.22 4.13
N THR A 64 -6.66 5.52 4.09
CA THR A 64 -7.41 6.43 3.24
C THR A 64 -6.49 7.09 2.23
N GLU A 65 -6.99 7.30 1.02
CA GLU A 65 -6.29 8.06 -0.02
C GLU A 65 -6.44 9.55 0.30
N ILE A 66 -5.34 10.30 0.22
CA ILE A 66 -5.33 11.72 0.61
C ILE A 66 -4.68 12.63 -0.42
N ASN A 67 -3.67 12.16 -1.16
CA ASN A 67 -2.89 12.94 -2.13
C ASN A 67 -2.45 14.32 -1.58
N ALA A 68 -1.94 14.35 -0.36
CA ALA A 68 -1.56 15.58 0.33
C ALA A 68 -0.04 15.81 0.32
N PRO A 69 0.43 17.05 0.12
CA PRO A 69 1.85 17.36 0.25
C PRO A 69 2.33 17.14 1.68
N CYS A 70 3.52 16.60 1.82
CA CYS A 70 4.17 16.38 3.10
C CYS A 70 5.64 16.74 3.03
N GLN A 71 6.20 17.15 4.17
CA GLN A 71 7.61 17.42 4.34
C GLN A 71 8.30 16.18 4.91
N ILE A 72 9.48 15.87 4.42
CA ILE A 72 10.27 14.73 4.85
C ILE A 72 11.68 15.15 5.25
N GLU A 73 12.23 14.49 6.28
CA GLU A 73 13.61 14.62 6.70
C GLU A 73 14.21 13.22 6.87
N LEU A 74 15.40 13.01 6.32
CA LEU A 74 16.20 11.81 6.55
C LEU A 74 17.14 12.07 7.73
N VAL A 75 16.98 11.32 8.79
CA VAL A 75 17.73 11.50 10.05
C VAL A 75 18.58 10.26 10.30
N LEU A 76 19.88 10.43 10.46
CA LEU A 76 20.83 9.36 10.79
C LEU A 76 20.71 8.93 12.25
N ASP A 77 21.25 7.76 12.60
CA ASP A 77 21.23 7.21 13.96
C ASP A 77 21.78 8.17 15.03
N ALA A 78 22.72 9.05 14.65
CA ALA A 78 23.26 10.08 15.53
C ALA A 78 22.32 11.29 15.76
N GLY A 79 21.13 11.30 15.15
CA GLY A 79 20.18 12.40 15.22
C GLY A 79 20.48 13.55 14.25
N GLU A 80 21.53 13.43 13.43
CA GLU A 80 21.87 14.41 12.40
C GLU A 80 20.89 14.31 11.21
N VAL A 81 20.40 15.46 10.74
CA VAL A 81 19.60 15.54 9.52
C VAL A 81 20.50 15.43 8.30
N PHE A 82 20.45 14.29 7.62
CA PHE A 82 21.21 14.03 6.40
C PHE A 82 20.68 14.83 5.22
N ASP A 83 19.35 14.82 5.03
CA ASP A 83 18.69 15.53 3.93
C ASP A 83 17.25 15.87 4.29
N LYS A 84 16.69 16.81 3.54
CA LYS A 84 15.29 17.23 3.62
C LYS A 84 14.68 17.21 2.23
N GLY A 85 13.35 17.15 2.20
CA GLY A 85 12.65 17.20 0.94
C GLY A 85 11.14 17.25 1.13
N GLU A 86 10.46 17.03 0.02
CA GLU A 86 9.01 17.02 -0.06
C GLU A 86 8.54 15.73 -0.75
N ALA A 87 7.31 15.34 -0.47
CA ALA A 87 6.67 14.22 -1.11
C ALA A 87 5.14 14.43 -1.14
N ILE A 88 4.45 13.60 -1.90
CA ILE A 88 2.99 13.51 -1.86
C ILE A 88 2.61 12.23 -1.11
N ALA A 89 1.95 12.38 0.03
CA ALA A 89 1.35 11.26 0.72
C ALA A 89 0.11 10.79 -0.06
N ARG A 90 0.24 9.68 -0.78
CA ARG A 90 -0.82 9.09 -1.59
C ARG A 90 -1.92 8.48 -0.73
N ASN A 91 -1.51 7.79 0.32
CA ASN A 91 -2.41 7.26 1.33
C ASN A 91 -1.75 7.27 2.71
N ILE A 92 -2.58 7.27 3.74
CA ILE A 92 -2.17 7.21 5.13
C ILE A 92 -3.06 6.27 5.94
N GLY A 93 -2.49 5.65 6.94
CA GLY A 93 -3.18 4.84 7.95
C GLY A 93 -2.47 4.93 9.29
N VAL A 94 -3.04 4.34 10.33
CA VAL A 94 -2.45 4.36 11.69
C VAL A 94 -1.05 3.74 11.73
N GLY A 95 -0.76 2.77 10.85
CA GLY A 95 0.52 2.06 10.84
C GLY A 95 1.57 2.60 9.86
N GLY A 96 1.24 3.59 9.02
CA GLY A 96 2.17 4.11 8.02
C GLY A 96 1.50 4.77 6.82
N ALA A 97 2.30 5.17 5.85
CA ALA A 97 1.87 5.89 4.66
C ALA A 97 2.56 5.35 3.39
N LEU A 98 2.01 5.72 2.24
CA LEU A 98 2.66 5.61 0.93
C LEU A 98 2.97 7.01 0.42
N LEU A 99 4.23 7.26 0.15
CA LEU A 99 4.73 8.53 -0.37
C LEU A 99 5.10 8.35 -1.84
N GLY A 100 4.59 9.22 -2.68
CA GLY A 100 5.00 9.34 -4.08
C GLY A 100 5.62 10.69 -4.36
N ASN A 101 6.20 10.88 -5.53
CA ASN A 101 6.85 12.12 -5.94
C ASN A 101 7.87 12.61 -4.90
N VAL A 102 8.68 11.69 -4.40
CA VAL A 102 9.70 11.99 -3.40
C VAL A 102 10.80 12.83 -4.02
N ASN A 103 10.95 14.06 -3.55
CA ASN A 103 11.96 15.00 -4.00
C ASN A 103 12.86 15.39 -2.82
N LEU A 104 14.06 14.85 -2.80
CA LEU A 104 15.10 15.14 -1.80
C LEU A 104 16.05 16.20 -2.34
N ASN A 105 16.52 17.11 -1.50
CA ASN A 105 17.44 18.18 -1.93
C ASN A 105 18.75 17.63 -2.53
N ARG A 106 19.27 16.54 -1.95
CA ARG A 106 20.48 15.87 -2.47
C ARG A 106 20.17 14.81 -3.52
N GLY A 107 18.93 14.40 -3.67
CA GLY A 107 18.49 13.37 -4.62
C GLY A 107 19.02 11.96 -4.35
N VAL A 108 19.54 11.70 -3.14
CA VAL A 108 20.14 10.41 -2.76
C VAL A 108 19.67 9.95 -1.36
N LEU A 109 19.58 8.65 -1.20
CA LEU A 109 19.35 8.05 0.11
C LEU A 109 20.68 7.73 0.80
N PRO A 110 20.80 7.89 2.12
CA PRO A 110 22.02 7.54 2.84
C PRO A 110 22.26 6.02 2.80
N LEU A 111 23.55 5.62 2.73
CA LEU A 111 23.95 4.22 2.83
C LEU A 111 23.94 3.70 4.27
N LYS A 112 23.90 4.61 5.26
CA LYS A 112 23.80 4.28 6.69
C LYS A 112 22.33 4.10 7.07
N ASN A 113 22.10 3.49 8.24
CA ASN A 113 20.75 3.44 8.82
C ASN A 113 20.21 4.86 9.01
N PHE A 114 18.96 5.03 8.69
CA PHE A 114 18.24 6.29 8.86
C PHE A 114 16.77 6.04 9.20
N ILE A 115 16.18 7.02 9.84
CA ILE A 115 14.74 7.15 9.99
C ILE A 115 14.25 8.28 9.08
N LEU A 116 13.04 8.13 8.60
CA LEU A 116 12.37 9.16 7.83
C LEU A 116 11.35 9.86 8.75
N ARG A 117 11.52 11.14 8.94
CA ARG A 117 10.60 11.99 9.69
C ARG A 117 9.63 12.66 8.75
N ILE A 118 8.32 12.59 9.01
CA ILE A 118 7.27 13.15 8.14
C ILE A 118 6.44 14.15 8.91
N ARG A 119 6.06 15.24 8.23
CA ARG A 119 5.11 16.25 8.69
C ARG A 119 4.07 16.52 7.62
N PHE A 120 2.85 16.81 8.03
CA PHE A 120 1.70 17.06 7.16
C PHE A 120 1.16 18.48 7.33
N PRO A 121 1.89 19.53 6.91
CA PRO A 121 1.47 20.91 7.16
C PRO A 121 0.15 21.28 6.48
N ALA A 122 -0.18 20.62 5.37
CA ALA A 122 -1.41 20.85 4.62
C ALA A 122 -2.65 20.16 5.22
N LEU A 123 -2.48 19.31 6.25
CA LEU A 123 -3.57 18.60 6.91
C LEU A 123 -3.76 19.12 8.33
N PRO A 124 -4.74 20.04 8.60
CA PRO A 124 -4.91 20.64 9.92
C PRO A 124 -5.05 19.62 11.06
N ALA A 125 -5.74 18.50 10.82
CA ALA A 125 -5.92 17.43 11.81
C ALA A 125 -4.60 16.72 12.17
N LEU A 126 -3.58 16.79 11.32
CA LEU A 126 -2.27 16.15 11.49
C LEU A 126 -1.12 17.17 11.53
N ALA A 127 -1.41 18.48 11.62
CA ALA A 127 -0.39 19.53 11.56
C ALA A 127 0.66 19.41 12.68
N ASN A 128 0.28 18.92 13.84
CA ASN A 128 1.16 18.71 14.99
C ASN A 128 1.83 17.33 14.99
N LEU A 129 1.49 16.44 14.05
CA LEU A 129 2.08 15.11 13.95
C LEU A 129 3.49 15.21 13.35
N VAL A 130 4.46 14.69 14.07
CA VAL A 130 5.80 14.40 13.57
C VAL A 130 5.99 12.90 13.57
N GLY A 131 5.72 12.26 12.44
CA GLY A 131 5.81 10.80 12.31
C GLY A 131 7.24 10.36 12.07
N GLU A 132 7.82 9.58 12.97
CA GLU A 132 9.08 8.86 12.72
C GLU A 132 8.77 7.52 12.04
N CYS A 133 9.45 7.26 10.94
CA CYS A 133 9.13 6.16 10.05
C CYS A 133 10.36 5.36 9.65
N GLN A 134 10.15 4.07 9.47
CA GLN A 134 11.06 3.19 8.76
C GLN A 134 10.58 3.02 7.32
N VAL A 135 11.47 3.15 6.34
CA VAL A 135 11.19 2.78 4.94
C VAL A 135 11.13 1.26 4.86
N VAL A 136 9.97 0.73 4.47
CA VAL A 136 9.72 -0.72 4.36
C VAL A 136 9.56 -1.19 2.92
N ARG A 137 9.41 -0.25 2.00
CA ARG A 137 9.31 -0.53 0.57
C ARG A 137 9.83 0.67 -0.22
N LEU A 138 10.65 0.37 -1.21
CA LEU A 138 11.03 1.27 -2.29
C LEU A 138 10.51 0.64 -3.58
N SER A 139 9.81 1.38 -4.40
CA SER A 139 9.39 0.95 -5.74
C SER A 139 9.51 2.12 -6.71
N ASP A 140 9.94 1.81 -7.92
CA ASP A 140 9.89 2.78 -9.00
C ASP A 140 8.42 2.99 -9.38
N SER A 141 8.00 4.25 -9.50
CA SER A 141 6.69 4.57 -10.02
C SER A 141 6.70 4.33 -11.53
N THR A 142 5.71 3.57 -12.01
CA THR A 142 5.55 3.30 -13.44
C THR A 142 5.14 4.53 -14.25
N GLU A 143 4.69 5.60 -13.62
CA GLU A 143 4.08 6.73 -14.33
C GLU A 143 4.97 7.97 -14.53
N ALA A 144 6.10 8.11 -13.83
CA ALA A 144 6.94 9.31 -13.96
C ALA A 144 8.41 9.14 -13.55
N GLY A 145 8.91 7.92 -13.36
CA GLY A 145 10.31 7.73 -12.92
C GLY A 145 10.60 8.19 -11.49
N ASN A 146 9.61 8.64 -10.74
CA ASN A 146 9.78 9.09 -9.37
C ASN A 146 9.55 7.92 -8.40
N PRO A 147 10.46 7.70 -7.43
CA PRO A 147 10.34 6.59 -6.49
C PRO A 147 9.12 6.76 -5.58
N GLU A 148 8.49 5.63 -5.24
CA GLU A 148 7.50 5.54 -4.18
C GLU A 148 8.10 4.90 -2.94
N LEU A 149 7.85 5.51 -1.78
CA LEU A 149 8.29 5.00 -0.49
C LEU A 149 7.09 4.51 0.32
N GLY A 150 7.06 3.21 0.60
CA GLY A 150 6.19 2.68 1.64
C GLY A 150 6.87 2.82 2.99
N VAL A 151 6.23 3.53 3.93
CA VAL A 151 6.79 3.82 5.25
C VAL A 151 5.90 3.28 6.36
N LYS A 152 6.53 2.84 7.46
CA LYS A 152 5.89 2.37 8.67
C LYS A 152 6.22 3.32 9.81
N PHE A 153 5.23 3.81 10.54
CA PHE A 153 5.45 4.58 11.76
C PHE A 153 6.08 3.69 12.85
N ILE A 154 7.16 4.16 13.48
CA ILE A 154 7.91 3.38 14.47
C ILE A 154 7.72 3.89 15.91
N ASN A 155 7.64 5.20 16.11
CA ASN A 155 7.59 5.82 17.44
C ASN A 155 6.31 6.65 17.66
N ALA A 156 5.17 6.22 17.05
CA ALA A 156 3.90 6.92 17.23
C ALA A 156 3.39 6.77 18.66
N THR A 157 3.15 7.88 19.34
CA THR A 157 2.53 7.93 20.65
C THR A 157 1.07 7.48 20.61
N VAL A 158 0.46 7.25 21.77
CA VAL A 158 -0.98 6.94 21.85
C VAL A 158 -1.82 8.09 21.27
N SER A 159 -1.42 9.35 21.51
CA SER A 159 -2.06 10.54 20.97
C SER A 159 -1.97 10.58 19.44
N ASP A 160 -0.77 10.30 18.88
CA ASP A 160 -0.55 10.28 17.44
C ASP A 160 -1.40 9.21 16.76
N ARG A 161 -1.44 8.01 17.32
CA ARG A 161 -2.26 6.90 16.81
C ARG A 161 -3.76 7.24 16.84
N LYS A 162 -4.21 7.93 17.89
CA LYS A 162 -5.59 8.40 18.00
C LYS A 162 -5.87 9.44 16.91
N ALA A 163 -5.02 10.46 16.76
CA ALA A 163 -5.18 11.49 15.73
C ALA A 163 -5.20 10.89 14.32
N LEU A 164 -4.30 9.94 14.03
CA LEU A 164 -4.28 9.22 12.76
C LEU A 164 -5.55 8.39 12.54
N LYS A 165 -6.03 7.71 13.58
CA LYS A 165 -7.26 6.92 13.50
C LYS A 165 -8.47 7.81 13.24
N ASP A 166 -8.64 8.86 14.02
CA ASP A 166 -9.77 9.79 13.91
C ASP A 166 -9.77 10.44 12.51
N PHE A 167 -8.59 10.82 12.00
CA PHE A 167 -8.43 11.34 10.65
C PHE A 167 -8.85 10.32 9.57
N VAL A 168 -8.37 9.08 9.66
CA VAL A 168 -8.70 8.02 8.69
C VAL A 168 -10.20 7.72 8.70
N ASP A 169 -10.81 7.61 9.88
CA ASP A 169 -12.25 7.34 10.04
C ASP A 169 -13.08 8.51 9.46
N GLN A 170 -12.68 9.74 9.70
CA GLN A 170 -13.34 10.94 9.16
C GLN A 170 -13.26 10.98 7.63
N GLN A 171 -12.10 10.69 7.05
CA GLN A 171 -11.94 10.65 5.59
C GLN A 171 -12.75 9.53 4.95
N ALA A 172 -12.80 8.35 5.58
CA ALA A 172 -13.62 7.24 5.10
C ALA A 172 -15.11 7.61 5.09
N ALA A 173 -15.60 8.23 6.16
CA ALA A 173 -16.98 8.71 6.23
C ALA A 173 -17.31 9.76 5.16
N ALA A 174 -16.38 10.69 4.90
CA ALA A 174 -16.55 11.71 3.87
C ALA A 174 -16.59 11.09 2.44
N GLN A 175 -15.73 10.10 2.17
CA GLN A 175 -15.73 9.38 0.89
C GLN A 175 -17.02 8.58 0.67
N GLU A 176 -17.53 7.92 1.71
CA GLU A 176 -18.83 7.21 1.63
C GLU A 176 -19.99 8.17 1.40
N ALA A 177 -20.00 9.32 2.06
CA ALA A 177 -21.03 10.34 1.86
C ALA A 177 -21.01 10.90 0.41
N ALA A 178 -19.82 11.16 -0.12
CA ALA A 178 -19.64 11.62 -1.50
C ALA A 178 -20.10 10.57 -2.53
N ALA A 179 -19.82 9.29 -2.27
CA ALA A 179 -20.26 8.19 -3.13
C ALA A 179 -21.79 8.03 -3.16
N ARG A 180 -22.49 8.34 -2.07
CA ARG A 180 -23.97 8.29 -1.99
C ARG A 180 -24.64 9.47 -2.69
N THR A 181 -23.96 10.61 -2.82
CA THR A 181 -24.47 11.83 -3.44
C THR A 181 -24.13 11.95 -4.92
N ALA A 182 -23.31 11.06 -5.48
CA ALA A 182 -23.03 11.03 -6.90
C ALA A 182 -24.30 10.68 -7.68
N PRO A 183 -24.79 11.53 -8.63
CA PRO A 183 -25.98 11.24 -9.41
C PRO A 183 -25.74 9.96 -10.21
N GLY A 184 -26.65 8.99 -10.06
CA GLY A 184 -26.59 7.72 -10.76
C GLY A 184 -26.47 7.92 -12.26
N SER A 185 -25.57 7.23 -12.92
CA SER A 185 -25.49 7.15 -14.36
C SER A 185 -26.86 6.75 -14.91
N PRO A 186 -27.42 7.48 -15.91
CA PRO A 186 -28.71 7.10 -16.49
C PRO A 186 -28.57 5.72 -17.13
N GLY A 187 -29.32 4.77 -16.57
CA GLY A 187 -29.43 3.43 -17.11
C GLY A 187 -29.88 3.51 -18.54
N GLY A 188 -29.08 3.05 -19.50
CA GLY A 188 -29.40 2.91 -20.87
C GLY A 188 -30.58 1.94 -21.04
N ALA A 189 -31.78 2.48 -21.17
CA ALA A 189 -32.94 1.74 -21.66
C ALA A 189 -32.72 1.43 -23.15
N GLY A 190 -32.12 0.28 -23.43
CA GLY A 190 -32.08 -0.30 -24.77
C GLY A 190 -33.47 -0.83 -25.15
N SER A 191 -34.25 -0.04 -25.89
CA SER A 191 -35.44 -0.50 -26.51
C SER A 191 -35.08 -1.48 -27.64
N TYR A 192 -35.29 -2.76 -27.40
CA TYR A 192 -35.39 -3.75 -28.49
C TYR A 192 -36.72 -3.57 -29.23
N THR A 193 -36.65 -3.01 -30.42
CA THR A 193 -37.75 -3.08 -31.37
C THR A 193 -37.54 -4.30 -32.27
N GLN A 194 -38.39 -5.30 -32.13
CA GLN A 194 -38.55 -6.38 -33.11
C GLN A 194 -39.18 -5.83 -34.39
N ARG A 195 -38.59 -6.14 -35.52
CA ARG A 195 -39.23 -6.42 -36.80
C ARG A 195 -38.43 -7.49 -37.53
#